data_7ca231b7e9ed8f6ef54e3fe07286e4b3
#
_entry.id   7ca231b7e9ed8f6ef54e3fe07286e4b3
#
_cell.length_a   1.000
_cell.length_b   1.000
_cell.length_c   1.000
_cell.angle_alpha   90.00
_cell.angle_beta   90.00
_cell.angle_gamma   90.00
#
_symmetry.space_group_name_H-M   'P 1'
#
loop_
_entity.id
_entity.type
_entity.pdbx_description
1 polymer ?
#
loop_
_entity_poly.entity_id
_entity_poly.type
_entity_poly.pdbx_seq_one_letter_code
_entity_poly.pdbx_strand_id
1 'polypeptide(L)'
;MINTSNVIRKETITAAKLEDAWKAWITAEGVASFFVPKTNIEPVVGGRYELFSSLKAPKGFQGTEGCTILALEPEKHLAFEFIAPPQFPNVRRLHTRVDVTFGEVAKGGVVKLDLVHSGFLEGEEWDEYFGFSHWNWDLVLGRFQYRFSVGPIDWNNPYVPYRISARPERKLRDHISA
;
A
#
# COMPACT_ATOMS: atom_id res chain seq x y z
N MET A 1 -12.16 14.58 -14.61
CA MET A 1 -11.99 13.40 -15.51
C MET A 1 -10.98 12.46 -14.88
N ILE A 2 -11.19 11.14 -14.99
CA ILE A 2 -10.18 10.18 -14.54
C ILE A 2 -9.01 10.28 -15.51
N ASN A 3 -7.84 10.65 -14.99
CA ASN A 3 -6.63 10.67 -15.80
C ASN A 3 -6.11 9.24 -15.96
N THR A 4 -6.39 8.61 -17.10
CA THR A 4 -5.97 7.24 -17.39
C THR A 4 -4.45 7.09 -17.55
N SER A 5 -3.70 8.19 -17.61
CA SER A 5 -2.23 8.19 -17.66
C SER A 5 -1.57 8.09 -16.29
N ASN A 6 -2.27 8.47 -15.21
CA ASN A 6 -1.74 8.42 -13.85
C ASN A 6 -2.05 7.08 -13.17
N VAL A 7 -1.29 6.07 -13.55
CA VAL A 7 -1.35 4.72 -12.98
C VAL A 7 0.04 4.34 -12.49
N ILE A 8 0.15 3.96 -11.22
CA ILE A 8 1.40 3.42 -10.68
C ILE A 8 1.45 1.93 -10.96
N ARG A 9 2.56 1.48 -11.53
CA ARG A 9 2.87 0.06 -11.73
C ARG A 9 4.18 -0.26 -11.02
N LYS A 10 4.14 -1.27 -10.18
CA LYS A 10 5.30 -1.80 -9.46
C LYS A 10 5.32 -3.31 -9.56
N GLU A 11 6.51 -3.88 -9.52
CA GLU A 11 6.68 -5.32 -9.43
C GLU A 11 7.73 -5.66 -8.38
N THR A 12 7.63 -6.83 -7.79
CA THR A 12 8.65 -7.38 -6.92
C THR A 12 8.70 -8.90 -7.06
N ILE A 13 9.90 -9.45 -6.87
CA ILE A 13 10.13 -10.89 -6.84
C ILE A 13 10.71 -11.22 -5.46
N THR A 14 10.19 -12.25 -4.83
CA THR A 14 10.66 -12.68 -3.51
C THR A 14 10.71 -14.21 -3.39
N ALA A 15 11.64 -14.70 -2.59
CA ALA A 15 11.71 -16.10 -2.21
C ALA A 15 10.61 -16.41 -1.20
N ALA A 16 9.47 -16.90 -1.68
CA ALA A 16 8.33 -17.30 -0.88
C ALA A 16 7.53 -18.37 -1.62
N LYS A 17 6.80 -19.22 -0.88
CA LYS A 17 5.73 -20.01 -1.46
C LYS A 17 4.55 -19.10 -1.81
N LEU A 18 3.82 -19.42 -2.88
CA LEU A 18 2.67 -18.64 -3.32
C LEU A 18 1.61 -18.48 -2.22
N GLU A 19 1.31 -19.56 -1.52
CA GLU A 19 0.38 -19.56 -0.38
C GLU A 19 0.82 -18.58 0.73
N ASP A 20 2.11 -18.56 1.08
CA ASP A 20 2.64 -17.69 2.14
C ASP A 20 2.63 -16.21 1.71
N ALA A 21 2.99 -15.94 0.45
CA ALA A 21 2.89 -14.61 -0.14
C ALA A 21 1.43 -14.11 -0.15
N TRP A 22 0.48 -14.96 -0.54
CA TRP A 22 -0.94 -14.67 -0.51
C TRP A 22 -1.43 -14.36 0.91
N LYS A 23 -1.15 -15.23 1.88
CA LYS A 23 -1.51 -15.04 3.29
C LYS A 23 -0.95 -13.74 3.87
N ALA A 24 0.25 -13.34 3.45
CA ALA A 24 0.85 -12.08 3.89
C ALA A 24 0.00 -10.85 3.50
N TRP A 25 -0.78 -10.90 2.44
CA TRP A 25 -1.62 -9.79 1.98
C TRP A 25 -3.08 -9.86 2.43
N ILE A 26 -3.59 -11.02 2.81
CA ILE A 26 -5.03 -11.21 3.13
C ILE A 26 -5.33 -11.48 4.60
N THR A 27 -4.33 -11.61 5.45
CA THR A 27 -4.52 -11.81 6.89
C THR A 27 -4.02 -10.61 7.67
N ALA A 28 -4.64 -10.32 8.82
CA ALA A 28 -4.21 -9.22 9.68
C ALA A 28 -2.75 -9.38 10.15
N GLU A 29 -2.37 -10.59 10.56
CA GLU A 29 -0.99 -10.91 10.97
C GLU A 29 -0.01 -10.78 9.79
N GLY A 30 -0.39 -11.29 8.62
CA GLY A 30 0.43 -11.23 7.42
C GLY A 30 0.72 -9.80 7.00
N VAL A 31 -0.28 -8.96 6.88
CA VAL A 31 -0.14 -7.54 6.52
C VAL A 31 0.63 -6.77 7.59
N ALA A 32 0.40 -7.05 8.88
CA ALA A 32 1.15 -6.43 9.97
C ALA A 32 2.63 -6.85 10.00
N SER A 33 2.98 -7.93 9.33
CA SER A 33 4.38 -8.39 9.25
C SER A 33 5.27 -7.57 8.32
N PHE A 34 4.69 -6.74 7.41
CA PHE A 34 5.48 -5.96 6.44
C PHE A 34 4.90 -4.60 6.06
N PHE A 35 3.59 -4.42 6.08
CA PHE A 35 2.95 -3.25 5.50
C PHE A 35 2.76 -2.12 6.52
N VAL A 36 2.05 -2.40 7.61
CA VAL A 36 1.71 -1.44 8.68
C VAL A 36 1.64 -2.15 10.03
N PRO A 37 1.80 -1.43 11.16
CA PRO A 37 1.85 -2.06 12.49
C PRO A 37 0.52 -2.66 12.97
N LYS A 38 -0.62 -2.20 12.43
CA LYS A 38 -1.95 -2.67 12.82
C LYS A 38 -2.89 -2.68 11.64
N THR A 39 -3.77 -3.65 11.58
CA THR A 39 -4.74 -3.83 10.51
C THR A 39 -6.10 -4.29 11.03
N ASN A 40 -7.12 -4.11 10.20
CA ASN A 40 -8.43 -4.72 10.35
C ASN A 40 -8.84 -5.29 9.00
N ILE A 41 -8.72 -6.60 8.85
CA ILE A 41 -8.94 -7.29 7.57
C ILE A 41 -10.00 -8.36 7.74
N GLU A 42 -11.01 -8.29 6.89
CA GLU A 42 -12.04 -9.32 6.70
C GLU A 42 -11.87 -9.86 5.28
N PRO A 43 -11.30 -11.06 5.07
CA PRO A 43 -10.87 -11.52 3.76
C PRO A 43 -12.02 -12.06 2.91
N VAL A 44 -12.97 -11.19 2.62
CA VAL A 44 -14.12 -11.40 1.72
C VAL A 44 -14.34 -10.14 0.88
N VAL A 45 -14.92 -10.27 -0.30
CA VAL A 45 -15.30 -9.11 -1.11
C VAL A 45 -16.32 -8.26 -0.35
N GLY A 46 -16.07 -6.95 -0.26
CA GLY A 46 -16.83 -6.01 0.56
C GLY A 46 -16.42 -5.98 2.04
N GLY A 47 -15.57 -6.90 2.48
CA GLY A 47 -15.00 -6.92 3.83
C GLY A 47 -13.96 -5.80 4.01
N ARG A 48 -13.66 -5.48 5.25
CA ARG A 48 -12.71 -4.41 5.60
C ARG A 48 -11.30 -4.73 5.15
N TYR A 49 -10.61 -3.70 4.67
CA TYR A 49 -9.17 -3.73 4.41
C TYR A 49 -8.55 -2.43 4.93
N GLU A 50 -8.48 -2.32 6.25
CA GLU A 50 -8.05 -1.11 6.94
C GLU A 50 -6.61 -1.27 7.44
N LEU A 51 -5.76 -0.33 7.06
CA LEU A 51 -4.32 -0.30 7.32
C LEU A 51 -3.99 0.88 8.21
N PHE A 52 -3.49 0.64 9.41
CA PHE A 52 -3.23 1.69 10.40
C PHE A 52 -1.72 1.93 10.55
N SER A 53 -1.23 3.02 9.96
CA SER A 53 0.19 3.42 10.01
C SER A 53 0.51 4.41 11.13
N SER A 54 -0.47 5.18 11.58
CA SER A 54 -0.32 6.27 12.56
C SER A 54 -1.18 6.03 13.80
N LEU A 55 -0.80 5.07 14.63
CA LEU A 55 -1.61 4.64 15.78
C LEU A 55 -1.87 5.73 16.84
N LYS A 56 -1.03 6.78 16.88
CA LYS A 56 -1.19 7.92 17.79
C LYS A 56 -2.14 8.99 17.24
N ALA A 57 -2.50 8.94 15.97
CA ALA A 57 -3.43 9.87 15.36
C ALA A 57 -4.88 9.60 15.85
N PRO A 58 -5.77 10.60 15.83
CA PRO A 58 -7.19 10.40 16.10
C PRO A 58 -7.82 9.37 15.15
N LYS A 59 -8.91 8.73 15.59
CA LYS A 59 -9.70 7.84 14.72
C LYS A 59 -10.12 8.57 13.45
N GLY A 60 -10.07 7.89 12.32
CA GLY A 60 -10.32 8.45 10.99
C GLY A 60 -9.07 9.05 10.32
N PHE A 61 -7.95 9.17 11.07
CA PHE A 61 -6.68 9.72 10.58
C PHE A 61 -5.49 8.76 10.80
N GLN A 62 -5.77 7.52 11.19
CA GLN A 62 -4.72 6.54 11.50
C GLN A 62 -4.18 5.80 10.27
N GLY A 63 -4.95 5.76 9.18
CA GLY A 63 -4.55 5.04 7.97
C GLY A 63 -5.65 5.02 6.90
N THR A 64 -6.03 3.84 6.45
CA THR A 64 -7.04 3.65 5.39
C THR A 64 -8.40 3.21 5.94
N GLU A 65 -8.86 3.91 6.97
CA GLU A 65 -10.15 3.62 7.59
C GLU A 65 -11.29 3.71 6.57
N GLY A 66 -12.19 2.72 6.59
CA GLY A 66 -13.34 2.61 5.70
C GLY A 66 -13.05 1.94 4.35
N CYS A 67 -11.80 1.59 4.05
CA CYS A 67 -11.47 0.87 2.83
C CYS A 67 -11.88 -0.60 2.89
N THR A 68 -12.27 -1.15 1.74
CA THR A 68 -12.81 -2.50 1.59
C THR A 68 -12.10 -3.30 0.50
N ILE A 69 -12.28 -4.62 0.53
CA ILE A 69 -11.83 -5.53 -0.52
C ILE A 69 -12.79 -5.44 -1.71
N LEU A 70 -12.24 -5.20 -2.91
CA LEU A 70 -12.99 -5.07 -4.15
C LEU A 70 -13.01 -6.37 -4.97
N ALA A 71 -11.93 -7.16 -4.90
CA ALA A 71 -11.83 -8.47 -5.55
C ALA A 71 -10.91 -9.38 -4.75
N LEU A 72 -11.22 -10.66 -4.72
CA LEU A 72 -10.46 -11.68 -3.99
C LEU A 72 -10.52 -13.00 -4.75
N GLU A 73 -9.44 -13.31 -5.47
CA GLU A 73 -9.22 -14.58 -6.14
C GLU A 73 -8.03 -15.28 -5.48
N PRO A 74 -8.25 -16.39 -4.75
CA PRO A 74 -7.20 -17.04 -3.97
C PRO A 74 -5.92 -17.30 -4.76
N GLU A 75 -4.80 -16.85 -4.21
CA GLU A 75 -3.44 -17.00 -4.76
C GLU A 75 -3.22 -16.38 -6.15
N LYS A 76 -4.16 -15.58 -6.64
CA LYS A 76 -4.11 -14.94 -7.96
C LYS A 76 -4.22 -13.43 -7.91
N HIS A 77 -5.28 -12.92 -7.30
CA HIS A 77 -5.61 -11.50 -7.37
C HIS A 77 -6.31 -11.00 -6.12
N LEU A 78 -5.82 -9.89 -5.60
CA LEU A 78 -6.44 -9.09 -4.56
C LEU A 78 -6.61 -7.67 -5.10
N ALA A 79 -7.81 -7.11 -4.98
CA ALA A 79 -8.03 -5.68 -5.18
C ALA A 79 -8.69 -5.08 -3.95
N PHE A 80 -8.26 -3.88 -3.58
CA PHE A 80 -8.78 -3.16 -2.42
C PHE A 80 -8.79 -1.65 -2.65
N GLU A 81 -9.66 -0.98 -1.92
CA GLU A 81 -9.69 0.48 -1.87
C GLU A 81 -8.51 1.03 -1.09
N PHE A 82 -8.05 2.19 -1.50
CA PHE A 82 -6.98 2.91 -0.82
C PHE A 82 -7.30 4.39 -0.75
N ILE A 83 -6.98 5.04 0.37
CA ILE A 83 -7.15 6.49 0.54
C ILE A 83 -5.83 7.15 0.91
N ALA A 84 -5.70 8.40 0.52
CA ALA A 84 -4.53 9.21 0.81
C ALA A 84 -4.34 9.42 2.33
N PRO A 85 -3.10 9.56 2.81
CA PRO A 85 -2.85 9.93 4.21
C PRO A 85 -3.37 11.33 4.52
N PRO A 86 -3.57 11.67 5.82
CA PRO A 86 -4.21 12.93 6.24
C PRO A 86 -3.56 14.22 5.74
N GLN A 87 -2.31 14.18 5.33
CA GLN A 87 -1.62 15.32 4.73
C GLN A 87 -2.19 15.75 3.37
N PHE A 88 -3.04 14.93 2.75
CA PHE A 88 -3.76 15.22 1.50
C PHE A 88 -5.27 15.28 1.76
N PRO A 89 -5.78 16.30 2.46
CA PRO A 89 -7.13 16.30 3.02
C PRO A 89 -8.25 16.29 1.99
N ASN A 90 -8.03 16.84 0.80
CA ASN A 90 -9.07 16.88 -0.24
C ASN A 90 -9.13 15.55 -1.00
N VAL A 91 -7.98 15.04 -1.45
CA VAL A 91 -7.94 13.76 -2.19
C VAL A 91 -8.26 12.57 -1.29
N ARG A 92 -7.99 12.66 0.03
CA ARG A 92 -8.33 11.61 1.01
C ARG A 92 -9.83 11.28 1.05
N ARG A 93 -10.68 12.18 0.62
CA ARG A 93 -12.15 11.96 0.58
C ARG A 93 -12.58 11.00 -0.54
N LEU A 94 -11.68 10.71 -1.47
CA LEU A 94 -11.94 9.85 -2.61
C LEU A 94 -11.11 8.58 -2.51
N HIS A 95 -11.73 7.45 -2.81
CA HIS A 95 -11.06 6.16 -2.81
C HIS A 95 -10.38 5.93 -4.16
N THR A 96 -9.14 5.48 -4.08
CA THR A 96 -8.39 4.92 -5.19
C THR A 96 -8.43 3.40 -5.12
N ARG A 97 -7.90 2.72 -6.13
CA ARG A 97 -7.91 1.26 -6.23
C ARG A 97 -6.49 0.71 -6.34
N VAL A 98 -6.21 -0.32 -5.58
CA VAL A 98 -4.96 -1.09 -5.68
C VAL A 98 -5.30 -2.52 -6.08
N ASP A 99 -4.65 -3.00 -7.11
CA ASP A 99 -4.70 -4.38 -7.58
C ASP A 99 -3.33 -5.03 -7.35
N VAL A 100 -3.30 -6.20 -6.73
CA VAL A 100 -2.10 -7.02 -6.54
C VAL A 100 -2.34 -8.38 -7.18
N THR A 101 -1.50 -8.72 -8.15
CA THR A 101 -1.53 -10.00 -8.85
C THR A 101 -0.34 -10.85 -8.44
N PHE A 102 -0.59 -12.11 -8.17
CA PHE A 102 0.39 -13.08 -7.69
C PHE A 102 0.70 -14.10 -8.78
N GLY A 103 1.97 -14.41 -8.97
CA GLY A 103 2.42 -15.41 -9.91
C GLY A 103 3.64 -16.16 -9.41
N GLU A 104 3.70 -17.46 -9.67
CA GLU A 104 4.87 -18.29 -9.37
C GLU A 104 5.87 -18.20 -10.54
N VAL A 105 7.10 -17.74 -10.27
CA VAL A 105 8.15 -17.60 -11.30
C VAL A 105 8.92 -18.91 -11.49
N ALA A 106 9.12 -19.64 -10.39
CA ALA A 106 9.75 -20.95 -10.39
C ALA A 106 9.04 -21.87 -9.40
N LYS A 107 8.81 -23.12 -9.80
CA LYS A 107 8.17 -24.11 -8.92
C LYS A 107 8.90 -24.19 -7.58
N GLY A 108 8.12 -23.98 -6.53
CA GLY A 108 8.55 -24.27 -5.17
C GLY A 108 9.24 -23.17 -4.41
N GLY A 109 9.05 -21.90 -4.74
CA GLY A 109 9.48 -20.89 -3.79
C GLY A 109 9.95 -19.55 -4.31
N VAL A 110 9.56 -19.12 -5.51
CA VAL A 110 9.79 -17.76 -6.00
C VAL A 110 8.49 -17.19 -6.55
N VAL A 111 8.01 -16.11 -5.94
CA VAL A 111 6.77 -15.43 -6.31
C VAL A 111 7.08 -14.06 -6.89
N LYS A 112 6.40 -13.72 -7.97
CA LYS A 112 6.31 -12.38 -8.51
C LYS A 112 4.99 -11.74 -8.08
N LEU A 113 5.06 -10.51 -7.64
CA LEU A 113 3.94 -9.62 -7.38
C LEU A 113 3.94 -8.49 -8.40
N ASP A 114 2.82 -8.28 -9.05
CA ASP A 114 2.55 -7.10 -9.85
C ASP A 114 1.50 -6.25 -9.12
N LEU A 115 1.83 -4.98 -8.85
CA LEU A 115 0.97 -4.03 -8.16
C LEU A 115 0.58 -2.90 -9.10
N VAL A 116 -0.70 -2.60 -9.17
CA VAL A 116 -1.26 -1.49 -9.93
C VAL A 116 -2.09 -0.62 -9.00
N HIS A 117 -1.74 0.66 -8.86
CA HIS A 117 -2.51 1.65 -8.14
C HIS A 117 -3.09 2.65 -9.13
N SER A 118 -4.39 2.77 -9.18
CA SER A 118 -5.16 3.54 -10.15
C SER A 118 -6.26 4.37 -9.48
N GLY A 119 -6.90 5.26 -10.24
CA GLY A 119 -7.99 6.12 -9.75
C GLY A 119 -7.51 7.49 -9.32
N PHE A 120 -6.28 7.89 -9.67
CA PHE A 120 -5.79 9.26 -9.48
C PHE A 120 -6.51 10.20 -10.44
N LEU A 121 -6.93 11.35 -9.92
CA LEU A 121 -7.55 12.41 -10.71
C LEU A 121 -6.52 13.47 -11.08
N GLU A 122 -6.98 14.53 -11.78
CA GLU A 122 -6.15 15.68 -12.11
C GLU A 122 -6.18 16.71 -10.96
N GLY A 123 -5.07 17.39 -10.77
CA GLY A 123 -4.91 18.49 -9.81
C GLY A 123 -3.65 18.38 -8.98
N GLU A 124 -3.22 19.51 -8.43
CA GLU A 124 -1.94 19.63 -7.75
C GLU A 124 -1.83 18.67 -6.55
N GLU A 125 -2.85 18.59 -5.70
CA GLU A 125 -2.83 17.68 -4.56
C GLU A 125 -2.84 16.20 -5.00
N TRP A 126 -3.46 15.89 -6.15
CA TRP A 126 -3.41 14.57 -6.77
C TRP A 126 -2.01 14.24 -7.29
N ASP A 127 -1.31 15.20 -7.90
CA ASP A 127 0.04 15.01 -8.40
C ASP A 127 1.02 14.78 -7.23
N GLU A 128 0.86 15.53 -6.13
CA GLU A 128 1.63 15.32 -4.90
C GLU A 128 1.36 13.95 -4.29
N TYR A 129 0.09 13.53 -4.21
CA TYR A 129 -0.30 12.22 -3.70
C TYR A 129 0.19 11.09 -4.61
N PHE A 130 0.18 11.26 -5.91
CA PHE A 130 0.74 10.32 -6.87
C PHE A 130 2.25 10.11 -6.62
N GLY A 131 3.01 11.18 -6.48
CA GLY A 131 4.44 11.12 -6.14
C GLY A 131 4.71 10.44 -4.80
N PHE A 132 3.91 10.77 -3.78
CA PHE A 132 3.96 10.11 -2.48
C PHE A 132 3.67 8.61 -2.60
N SER A 133 2.66 8.23 -3.37
CA SER A 133 2.26 6.84 -3.56
C SER A 133 3.34 6.01 -4.26
N HIS A 134 4.08 6.59 -5.21
CA HIS A 134 5.25 5.95 -5.81
C HIS A 134 6.29 5.57 -4.77
N TRP A 135 6.67 6.52 -3.91
CA TRP A 135 7.61 6.30 -2.83
C TRP A 135 7.09 5.26 -1.82
N ASN A 136 5.80 5.37 -1.45
CA ASN A 136 5.19 4.46 -0.48
C ASN A 136 5.19 3.00 -0.94
N TRP A 137 4.90 2.75 -2.23
CA TRP A 137 4.93 1.39 -2.76
C TRP A 137 6.34 0.81 -2.84
N ASP A 138 7.36 1.61 -3.12
CA ASP A 138 8.75 1.16 -3.07
C ASP A 138 9.13 0.75 -1.64
N LEU A 139 8.68 1.50 -0.64
CA LEU A 139 8.86 1.15 0.77
C LEU A 139 8.14 -0.16 1.13
N VAL A 140 6.87 -0.28 0.79
CA VAL A 140 6.03 -1.44 1.12
C VAL A 140 6.57 -2.72 0.45
N LEU A 141 6.87 -2.67 -0.83
CA LEU A 141 7.38 -3.84 -1.55
C LEU A 141 8.79 -4.23 -1.10
N GLY A 142 9.64 -3.27 -0.75
CA GLY A 142 10.94 -3.55 -0.14
C GLY A 142 10.81 -4.21 1.24
N ARG A 143 9.83 -3.81 2.05
CA ARG A 143 9.50 -4.47 3.33
C ARG A 143 8.91 -5.86 3.11
N PHE A 144 8.13 -6.06 2.07
CA PHE A 144 7.61 -7.39 1.70
C PHE A 144 8.77 -8.35 1.37
N GLN A 145 9.75 -7.92 0.59
CA GLN A 145 10.96 -8.71 0.33
C GLN A 145 11.73 -9.01 1.61
N TYR A 146 11.93 -8.00 2.47
CA TYR A 146 12.59 -8.15 3.76
C TYR A 146 11.88 -9.19 4.65
N ARG A 147 10.55 -9.17 4.68
CA ARG A 147 9.73 -10.11 5.46
C ARG A 147 10.07 -11.57 5.13
N PHE A 148 10.30 -11.89 3.87
CA PHE A 148 10.57 -13.27 3.42
C PHE A 148 12.06 -13.63 3.40
N SER A 149 12.96 -12.64 3.38
CA SER A 149 14.40 -12.88 3.40
C SER A 149 15.02 -12.83 4.80
N VAL A 150 14.44 -12.05 5.71
CA VAL A 150 14.96 -11.82 7.07
C VAL A 150 13.91 -12.15 8.12
N GLY A 151 12.70 -11.58 8.03
CA GLY A 151 11.64 -11.79 8.99
C GLY A 151 10.67 -10.60 9.08
N PRO A 152 9.68 -10.68 9.99
CA PRO A 152 8.71 -9.61 10.20
C PRO A 152 9.39 -8.28 10.53
N ILE A 153 8.75 -7.18 10.13
CA ILE A 153 9.20 -5.82 10.45
C ILE A 153 9.06 -5.58 11.97
N ASP A 154 10.13 -5.11 12.58
CA ASP A 154 10.08 -4.51 13.92
C ASP A 154 9.55 -3.07 13.80
N TRP A 155 8.31 -2.85 14.22
CA TRP A 155 7.67 -1.54 14.12
C TRP A 155 8.20 -0.50 15.11
N ASN A 156 9.05 -0.89 16.07
CA ASN A 156 9.78 0.06 16.93
C ASN A 156 11.00 0.63 16.20
N ASN A 157 11.55 -0.14 15.25
CA ASN A 157 12.66 0.28 14.39
C ASN A 157 12.45 -0.29 12.97
N PRO A 158 11.49 0.26 12.20
CA PRO A 158 11.07 -0.34 10.94
C PRO A 158 12.16 -0.25 9.87
N TYR A 159 12.42 -1.37 9.21
CA TYR A 159 13.32 -1.46 8.09
C TYR A 159 12.92 -0.49 6.97
N VAL A 160 13.91 0.23 6.44
CA VAL A 160 13.78 1.09 5.26
C VAL A 160 14.74 0.57 4.19
N PRO A 161 14.27 0.19 3.00
CA PRO A 161 15.12 -0.28 1.92
C PRO A 161 16.15 0.78 1.52
N TYR A 162 17.40 0.38 1.35
CA TYR A 162 18.53 1.28 1.08
C TYR A 162 18.38 2.13 -0.20
N ARG A 163 17.60 1.63 -1.18
CA ARG A 163 17.47 2.27 -2.50
C ARG A 163 16.27 3.22 -2.64
N ILE A 164 15.47 3.38 -1.60
CA ILE A 164 14.39 4.36 -1.68
C ILE A 164 14.90 5.76 -1.33
N SER A 165 14.45 6.74 -2.15
CA SER A 165 14.69 8.15 -1.87
C SER A 165 14.03 8.57 -0.56
N ALA A 166 14.43 9.72 -0.02
CA ALA A 166 13.76 10.31 1.12
C ALA A 166 12.26 10.49 0.82
N ARG A 167 11.43 10.34 1.87
CA ARG A 167 9.98 10.55 1.75
C ARG A 167 9.72 11.93 1.13
N PRO A 168 8.88 12.05 0.09
CA PRO A 168 8.50 13.33 -0.45
C PRO A 168 7.83 14.18 0.63
N GLU A 169 8.33 15.38 0.86
CA GLU A 169 7.67 16.36 1.73
C GLU A 169 6.63 17.11 0.91
N ARG A 170 5.46 17.35 1.51
CA ARG A 170 4.48 18.25 0.95
C ARG A 170 5.06 19.65 1.00
N LYS A 171 5.11 20.36 -0.12
CA LYS A 171 5.46 21.78 -0.15
C LYS A 171 4.36 22.54 0.59
N LEU A 172 4.63 22.96 1.83
CA LEU A 172 3.84 23.97 2.50
C LEU A 172 3.99 25.24 1.69
N ARG A 173 2.96 25.64 0.96
CA ARG A 173 2.92 26.99 0.40
C ARG A 173 2.66 27.93 1.55
N ASP A 174 3.62 28.80 1.82
CA ASP A 174 3.39 30.01 2.60
C ASP A 174 2.28 30.79 1.86
N HIS A 175 1.06 30.68 2.34
CA HIS A 175 0.04 31.68 2.04
C HIS A 175 0.44 32.95 2.76
N ILE A 176 1.44 33.66 2.22
CA ILE A 176 1.63 35.06 2.51
C ILE A 176 0.52 35.76 1.75
N SER A 177 -0.58 35.98 2.46
CA SER A 177 -1.58 36.96 2.02
C SER A 177 -0.93 38.32 2.03
N ALA A 178 -0.78 38.91 0.85
CA ALA A 178 -0.61 40.33 0.74
C ALA A 178 -1.99 41.00 0.89
#